data_057d3c7b379429f57ed64965cbe3c3bc
#
_entry.id   057d3c7b379429f57ed64965cbe3c3bc
#
_cell.length_a   1.000
_cell.length_b   1.000
_cell.length_c   1.000
_cell.angle_alpha   90.00
_cell.angle_beta   90.00
_cell.angle_gamma   90.00
#
_symmetry.space_group_name_H-M   'P 1'
#
loop_
_entity.id
_entity.type
_entity.pdbx_description
1 polymer ?
#
loop_
_entity_poly.entity_id
_entity_poly.type
_entity_poly.pdbx_seq_one_letter_code
_entity_poly.pdbx_strand_id
1 'polypeptide(L)'
;MSNRLNTTPNDMRAFWMPFTANRQFKKEPRLFVSAKDMYYQTHDGRQVLDGTAGLWCVNAGHCRPKITEAIREQAGELDLSLIHI
;
A
#
# COMPACT_ATOMS: atom_id res chain seq x y z
N MET A 1 6.13 -21.53 -5.64
CA MET A 1 5.99 -20.78 -5.14
C MET A 1 6.83 -20.55 -4.15
N SER A 2 7.47 -21.29 -3.98
CA SER A 2 8.40 -21.19 -2.99
C SER A 2 9.28 -20.02 -3.07
N ASN A 3 9.41 -19.38 -4.21
CA ASN A 3 10.29 -18.27 -4.34
C ASN A 3 9.73 -16.93 -3.96
N ARG A 4 8.50 -16.91 -3.48
CA ARG A 4 7.88 -15.63 -3.15
C ARG A 4 8.63 -14.90 -2.05
N LEU A 5 9.23 -15.62 -1.14
CA LEU A 5 9.95 -15.00 -0.03
C LEU A 5 11.20 -14.28 -0.49
N ASN A 6 11.74 -14.67 -1.65
CA ASN A 6 12.96 -14.11 -2.14
C ASN A 6 12.79 -13.18 -3.33
N THR A 7 11.55 -12.93 -3.75
CA THR A 7 11.32 -12.11 -4.92
C THR A 7 10.90 -10.72 -4.53
N THR A 8 11.44 -9.74 -5.20
CA THR A 8 10.95 -8.37 -5.12
C THR A 8 10.60 -7.95 -6.54
N PRO A 9 9.72 -6.94 -6.69
CA PRO A 9 9.32 -6.50 -8.03
C PRO A 9 10.48 -6.00 -8.87
N ASN A 10 11.51 -5.46 -8.22
CA ASN A 10 12.70 -4.98 -8.91
C ASN A 10 13.84 -4.92 -7.89
N ASP A 11 14.99 -4.44 -8.33
CA ASP A 11 16.16 -4.42 -7.46
C ASP A 11 16.14 -3.29 -6.43
N MET A 12 15.12 -2.46 -6.44
CA MET A 12 14.96 -1.37 -5.48
C MET A 12 16.08 -0.34 -5.49
N ARG A 13 16.94 -0.39 -6.48
CA ARG A 13 18.13 0.46 -6.47
C ARG A 13 17.78 1.94 -6.53
N ALA A 14 16.78 2.28 -7.34
CA ALA A 14 16.37 3.66 -7.52
C ALA A 14 15.37 4.14 -6.47
N PHE A 15 14.93 3.27 -5.57
CA PHE A 15 13.90 3.60 -4.61
C PHE A 15 14.50 4.14 -3.32
N TRP A 16 13.88 5.16 -2.76
CA TRP A 16 14.29 5.72 -1.47
C TRP A 16 13.07 5.82 -0.58
N MET A 17 13.04 5.01 0.47
CA MET A 17 11.93 5.01 1.41
C MET A 17 12.11 6.12 2.42
N PRO A 18 11.14 7.01 2.59
CA PRO A 18 11.26 8.09 3.56
C PRO A 18 11.27 7.57 4.99
N PHE A 19 11.96 8.31 5.86
CA PHE A 19 12.03 7.98 7.29
C PHE A 19 12.47 6.55 7.55
N THR A 20 13.42 6.06 6.79
CA THR A 20 13.78 4.65 6.84
C THR A 20 15.28 4.49 6.67
N ALA A 21 15.85 3.51 7.38
CA ALA A 21 17.23 3.11 7.16
C ALA A 21 17.28 2.32 5.85
N ASN A 22 17.47 3.03 4.73
CA ASN A 22 17.28 2.45 3.42
C ASN A 22 18.20 1.28 3.09
N ARG A 23 19.43 1.32 3.55
CA ARG A 23 20.35 0.22 3.28
C ARG A 23 19.85 -1.09 3.89
N GLN A 24 19.37 -1.00 5.13
CA GLN A 24 18.81 -2.16 5.80
C GLN A 24 17.47 -2.56 5.19
N PHE A 25 16.63 -1.59 4.87
CA PHE A 25 15.33 -1.86 4.28
C PHE A 25 15.45 -2.61 2.97
N LYS A 26 16.41 -2.20 2.12
CA LYS A 26 16.54 -2.81 0.80
C LYS A 26 17.05 -4.24 0.85
N LYS A 27 17.72 -4.63 1.93
CA LYS A 27 18.14 -6.02 2.08
C LYS A 27 16.95 -6.94 2.32
N GLU A 28 15.96 -6.44 3.03
CA GLU A 28 14.79 -7.23 3.38
C GLU A 28 13.57 -6.33 3.38
N PRO A 29 13.14 -5.88 2.20
CA PRO A 29 12.05 -4.91 2.12
C PRO A 29 10.71 -5.51 2.53
N ARG A 30 9.95 -4.73 3.26
CA ARG A 30 8.59 -5.10 3.63
C ARG A 30 7.66 -4.55 2.57
N LEU A 31 7.20 -5.42 1.70
CA LEU A 31 6.36 -5.03 0.57
C LEU A 31 4.95 -5.56 0.79
N PHE A 32 3.98 -4.68 0.63
CA PHE A 32 2.58 -5.04 0.78
C PHE A 32 1.94 -5.10 -0.60
N VAL A 33 1.11 -6.10 -0.82
CA VAL A 33 0.46 -6.30 -2.11
C VAL A 33 -1.03 -6.04 -2.07
N SER A 34 -1.63 -6.06 -0.88
CA SER A 34 -3.05 -5.77 -0.75
C SER A 34 -3.33 -5.38 0.69
N ALA A 35 -4.52 -4.87 0.92
CA ALA A 35 -4.96 -4.52 2.26
C ALA A 35 -6.48 -4.65 2.34
N LYS A 36 -6.97 -5.00 3.54
CA LYS A 36 -8.40 -5.04 3.80
C LYS A 36 -8.63 -4.78 5.28
N ASP A 37 -9.56 -3.88 5.56
CA ASP A 37 -9.93 -3.49 6.91
C ASP A 37 -8.71 -3.01 7.69
N MET A 38 -8.18 -3.78 8.62
CA MET A 38 -7.07 -3.37 9.45
C MET A 38 -5.76 -4.09 9.12
N TYR A 39 -5.74 -4.86 8.05
CA TYR A 39 -4.58 -5.70 7.76
C TYR A 39 -4.01 -5.48 6.38
N TYR A 40 -2.69 -5.51 6.31
CA TYR A 40 -1.97 -5.62 5.06
C TYR A 40 -1.64 -7.08 4.76
N GLN A 41 -1.52 -7.38 3.49
CA GLN A 41 -1.02 -8.66 3.04
C GLN A 41 0.36 -8.45 2.43
N THR A 42 1.36 -9.13 2.93
CA THR A 42 2.72 -8.99 2.39
C THR A 42 2.89 -9.80 1.12
N HIS A 43 3.96 -9.50 0.38
CA HIS A 43 4.24 -10.21 -0.86
C HIS A 43 4.57 -11.70 -0.60
N ASP A 44 4.96 -12.05 0.62
CA ASP A 44 5.27 -13.42 0.96
C ASP A 44 4.13 -14.12 1.72
N GLY A 45 2.94 -13.52 1.74
CA GLY A 45 1.76 -14.19 2.25
C GLY A 45 1.42 -13.96 3.71
N ARG A 46 2.14 -13.10 4.42
CA ARG A 46 1.83 -12.82 5.82
C ARG A 46 0.81 -11.70 5.93
N GLN A 47 0.06 -11.73 7.02
CA GLN A 47 -0.83 -10.62 7.36
C GLN A 47 -0.16 -9.74 8.41
N VAL A 48 -0.24 -8.44 8.23
CA VAL A 48 0.36 -7.48 9.16
C VAL A 48 -0.70 -6.48 9.57
N LEU A 49 -0.86 -6.32 10.88
CA LEU A 49 -1.82 -5.36 11.40
C LEU A 49 -1.33 -3.93 11.14
N ASP A 50 -2.22 -3.10 10.63
CA ASP A 50 -1.91 -1.69 10.40
C ASP A 50 -2.33 -0.89 11.62
N GLY A 51 -1.38 -0.49 12.41
CA GLY A 51 -1.63 0.30 13.62
C GLY A 51 -1.55 1.80 13.43
N THR A 52 -1.31 2.27 12.21
CA THR A 52 -1.11 3.69 11.95
C THR A 52 -2.03 4.24 10.87
N ALA A 53 -3.05 3.50 10.49
CA ALA A 53 -3.99 3.92 9.43
C ALA A 53 -3.25 4.31 8.16
N GLY A 54 -2.24 3.54 7.78
CA GLY A 54 -1.43 3.79 6.60
C GLY A 54 -0.74 5.13 6.63
N LEU A 55 -0.36 5.58 7.80
CA LEU A 55 0.20 6.89 8.08
C LEU A 55 -0.89 7.96 7.94
N TRP A 56 -1.95 7.78 8.73
CA TRP A 56 -3.04 8.75 8.91
C TRP A 56 -4.01 8.84 7.73
N CYS A 57 -3.95 7.94 6.78
CA CYS A 57 -4.69 8.10 5.54
C CYS A 57 -5.93 7.24 5.43
N VAL A 58 -5.99 6.10 6.11
CA VAL A 58 -7.10 5.17 5.96
C VAL A 58 -7.81 4.94 7.29
N ASN A 59 -8.27 6.01 7.89
CA ASN A 59 -8.87 5.95 9.22
C ASN A 59 -10.11 5.08 9.29
N ALA A 60 -10.80 4.88 8.19
CA ALA A 60 -12.00 4.04 8.14
C ALA A 60 -11.68 2.58 7.85
N GLY A 61 -10.39 2.24 7.68
CA GLY A 61 -9.97 0.92 7.29
C GLY A 61 -9.65 0.84 5.81
N HIS A 62 -8.89 -0.18 5.45
CA HIS A 62 -8.45 -0.36 4.07
C HIS A 62 -9.54 -0.96 3.20
N CYS A 63 -9.65 -0.47 1.98
CA CYS A 63 -10.49 -1.06 0.94
C CYS A 63 -11.93 -1.30 1.39
N ARG A 64 -12.47 -0.33 2.12
CA ARG A 64 -13.87 -0.41 2.54
C ARG A 64 -14.75 -0.30 1.29
N PRO A 65 -15.65 -1.26 1.06
CA PRO A 65 -16.37 -1.31 -0.21
C PRO A 65 -17.14 -0.06 -0.58
N LYS A 66 -17.80 0.57 0.39
CA LYS A 66 -18.55 1.78 0.07
C LYS A 66 -17.66 2.92 -0.38
N ILE A 67 -16.46 3.01 0.24
CA ILE A 67 -15.52 4.07 -0.09
C ILE A 67 -14.85 3.80 -1.44
N THR A 68 -14.39 2.58 -1.64
CA THR A 68 -13.71 2.25 -2.90
C THR A 68 -14.66 2.34 -4.08
N GLU A 69 -15.92 1.99 -3.89
CA GLU A 69 -16.89 2.09 -4.97
C GLU A 69 -17.19 3.55 -5.31
N ALA A 70 -17.30 4.40 -4.29
CA ALA A 70 -17.51 5.83 -4.52
C ALA A 70 -16.33 6.44 -5.28
N ILE A 71 -15.11 6.04 -4.93
CA ILE A 71 -13.93 6.52 -5.62
C ILE A 71 -13.94 6.05 -7.08
N ARG A 72 -14.28 4.78 -7.30
CA ARG A 72 -14.33 4.24 -8.65
C ARG A 72 -15.30 4.99 -9.53
N GLU A 73 -16.49 5.27 -9.01
CA GLU A 73 -17.50 6.00 -9.77
C GLU A 73 -17.03 7.42 -10.07
N GLN A 74 -16.52 8.10 -9.06
CA GLN A 74 -16.08 9.48 -9.24
C GLN A 74 -14.89 9.59 -10.17
N ALA A 75 -13.95 8.66 -10.08
CA ALA A 75 -12.78 8.67 -10.94
C ALA A 75 -13.15 8.48 -12.41
N GLY A 76 -14.29 7.82 -12.66
CA GLY A 76 -14.79 7.65 -14.03
C GLY A 76 -15.44 8.89 -14.58
N GLU A 77 -15.81 9.84 -13.72
CA GLU A 77 -16.45 11.06 -14.18
C GLU A 77 -15.53 12.25 -14.14
N LEU A 78 -14.79 12.41 -13.06
CA LEU A 78 -13.88 13.53 -12.91
C LEU A 78 -12.75 13.10 -11.99
N ASP A 79 -11.60 12.82 -12.57
CA ASP A 79 -10.46 12.31 -11.81
C ASP A 79 -9.67 13.43 -11.13
N LEU A 80 -9.66 14.62 -11.71
CA LEU A 80 -8.89 15.74 -11.16
C LEU A 80 -9.51 17.05 -11.62
N SER A 81 -9.50 18.03 -10.75
CA SER A 81 -9.96 19.37 -11.11
C SER A 81 -8.94 20.40 -10.66
N LEU A 82 -8.78 21.46 -11.45
CA LEU A 82 -7.88 22.56 -11.08
C LEU A 82 -8.55 23.51 -10.11
N ILE A 83 -9.86 23.42 -9.96
CA ILE A 83 -10.60 24.21 -9.00
C ILE A 83 -11.50 23.27 -8.23
N HIS A 84 -11.80 23.61 -7.01
CA HIS A 84 -12.75 22.81 -6.29
C HIS A 84 -14.15 23.29 -6.59
N ILE A 85 -15.07 22.42 -6.40
CA ILE A 85 -16.45 22.68 -6.77
C ILE A 85 -17.32 22.69 -5.54
#